data_16bf47daa6a62ba799f60400892c90dd
#
_entry.id   16bf47daa6a62ba799f60400892c90dd
#
_cell.length_a   1.000
_cell.length_b   1.000
_cell.length_c   1.000
_cell.angle_alpha   90.00
_cell.angle_beta   90.00
_cell.angle_gamma   90.00
#
_symmetry.space_group_name_H-M   'P 1'
#
loop_
_entity.id
_entity.type
_entity.pdbx_description
1 polymer ?
#
loop_
_entity_poly.entity_id
_entity_poly.type
_entity_poly.pdbx_seq_one_letter_code
_entity_poly.pdbx_strand_id
1 'polypeptide(L)'
;MQFLKQGQRSFMGSLVLELQREALNPKISVLFLLRKALVVARKLNIQEFQQWVEKELNGYPEISYLPQYRFMFGELKALNPSRGWIPVIVHPEIHELISKRPVLQPISEIETLVENLKDKNDPLITMPPALGKFLREYHGIRFEMQIHMDRSQAKGVLEAVRDVVLNWSLKLEEDGILGEEMTFSLEEKQIAAKKDYSSLIQIIIGQSQVQDSSSESQSSSESYSNDLREANVANFANKVSGALLSLWCKMYLIIHLPL
;
A
#
# COMPACT_ATOMS: atom_id res chain seq x y z
N MET A 1 53.85 26.07 14.54
CA MET A 1 52.47 26.55 14.64
C MET A 1 51.67 26.11 13.41
N GLN A 2 51.33 24.80 13.31
CA GLN A 2 50.64 24.24 12.14
C GLN A 2 49.84 22.97 12.52
N PHE A 3 49.15 23.03 13.64
CA PHE A 3 48.29 21.96 14.12
C PHE A 3 46.99 22.55 14.66
N LEU A 4 46.12 23.11 13.85
CA LEU A 4 44.72 23.43 14.21
C LEU A 4 43.91 23.83 12.95
N LYS A 5 43.87 22.91 11.95
CA LYS A 5 42.92 23.05 10.85
C LYS A 5 42.33 21.69 10.39
N GLN A 6 42.11 20.77 11.32
CA GLN A 6 41.38 19.51 11.07
C GLN A 6 40.25 19.35 12.10
N GLY A 7 39.26 20.20 12.09
CA GLY A 7 38.20 20.14 13.09
C GLY A 7 36.88 20.83 12.75
N GLN A 8 36.79 21.42 11.58
CA GLN A 8 35.54 21.99 11.10
C GLN A 8 35.29 21.50 9.68
N ARG A 9 35.16 20.19 9.49
CA ARG A 9 34.31 19.72 8.40
C ARG A 9 32.91 20.13 8.79
N SER A 10 32.46 21.21 8.20
CA SER A 10 31.08 21.63 8.17
C SER A 10 30.23 20.37 7.96
N PHE A 11 29.30 20.11 8.89
CA PHE A 11 28.22 19.16 8.68
C PHE A 11 27.27 19.72 7.59
N MET A 12 27.78 19.98 6.42
CA MET A 12 26.98 20.24 5.24
C MET A 12 26.45 18.87 4.77
N GLY A 13 25.15 18.72 4.86
CA GLY A 13 24.44 17.50 5.10
C GLY A 13 24.72 16.37 4.13
N SER A 14 25.04 15.21 4.65
CA SER A 14 24.89 13.95 3.93
C SER A 14 23.45 13.80 3.47
N LEU A 15 23.23 13.62 2.18
CA LEU A 15 21.90 13.50 1.58
C LEU A 15 21.14 12.27 2.14
N VAL A 16 21.86 11.17 2.42
CA VAL A 16 21.30 9.95 3.00
C VAL A 16 20.91 10.16 4.46
N LEU A 17 21.76 10.84 5.27
CA LEU A 17 21.43 11.14 6.67
C LEU A 17 20.29 12.16 6.78
N GLU A 18 20.17 13.09 5.84
CA GLU A 18 18.99 13.97 5.76
C GLU A 18 17.72 13.17 5.48
N LEU A 19 17.78 12.25 4.53
CA LEU A 19 16.65 11.38 4.19
C LEU A 19 16.17 10.60 5.42
N GLN A 20 17.09 10.07 6.23
CA GLN A 20 16.76 9.39 7.49
C GLN A 20 16.09 10.32 8.50
N ARG A 21 16.66 11.53 8.72
CA ARG A 21 16.07 12.50 9.65
C ARG A 21 14.67 12.91 9.23
N GLU A 22 14.44 13.08 7.94
CA GLU A 22 13.13 13.41 7.40
C GLU A 22 12.16 12.24 7.49
N ALA A 23 12.60 11.01 7.26
CA ALA A 23 11.78 9.81 7.44
C ALA A 23 11.34 9.63 8.90
N LEU A 24 12.21 9.96 9.87
CA LEU A 24 11.90 9.93 11.30
C LEU A 24 10.99 11.07 11.76
N ASN A 25 10.83 12.13 10.97
CA ASN A 25 10.04 13.30 11.36
C ASN A 25 8.60 13.20 10.85
N PRO A 26 7.59 12.94 11.71
CA PRO A 26 6.21 12.80 11.30
C PRO A 26 5.57 14.06 10.72
N LYS A 27 6.23 15.22 10.85
CA LYS A 27 5.76 16.50 10.31
C LYS A 27 6.15 16.72 8.85
N ILE A 28 7.11 15.95 8.36
CA ILE A 28 7.52 16.02 6.95
C ILE A 28 6.51 15.27 6.10
N SER A 29 6.04 15.87 5.01
CA SER A 29 5.18 15.22 4.03
C SER A 29 5.85 13.98 3.43
N VAL A 30 5.12 12.88 3.32
CA VAL A 30 5.60 11.65 2.65
C VAL A 30 5.87 11.92 1.17
N LEU A 31 5.08 12.79 0.55
CA LEU A 31 5.31 13.22 -0.82
C LEU A 31 6.69 13.87 -1.00
N PHE A 32 7.09 14.78 -0.09
CA PHE A 32 8.42 15.41 -0.15
C PHE A 32 9.53 14.42 0.13
N LEU A 33 9.33 13.52 1.11
CA LEU A 33 10.26 12.45 1.43
C LEU A 33 10.52 11.56 0.21
N LEU A 34 9.48 11.12 -0.49
CA LEU A 34 9.59 10.31 -1.70
C LEU A 34 10.29 11.05 -2.85
N ARG A 35 10.03 12.34 -3.02
CA ARG A 35 10.74 13.16 -4.03
C ARG A 35 12.25 13.22 -3.75
N LYS A 36 12.65 13.35 -2.48
CA LYS A 36 14.06 13.30 -2.08
C LYS A 36 14.64 11.90 -2.31
N ALA A 37 13.93 10.86 -1.91
CA ALA A 37 14.32 9.46 -2.15
C ALA A 37 14.50 9.16 -3.65
N LEU A 38 13.64 9.71 -4.53
CA LEU A 38 13.78 9.59 -5.97
C LEU A 38 15.08 10.23 -6.48
N VAL A 39 15.46 11.40 -5.95
CA VAL A 39 16.72 12.07 -6.32
C VAL A 39 17.92 11.19 -5.95
N VAL A 40 17.93 10.61 -4.74
CA VAL A 40 18.98 9.69 -4.29
C VAL A 40 19.06 8.46 -5.19
N ALA A 41 17.93 7.80 -5.44
CA ALA A 41 17.85 6.60 -6.26
C ALA A 41 18.37 6.84 -7.70
N ARG A 42 17.97 7.94 -8.32
CA ARG A 42 18.42 8.32 -9.67
C ARG A 42 19.90 8.62 -9.73
N LYS A 43 20.44 9.34 -8.72
CA LYS A 43 21.87 9.69 -8.68
C LYS A 43 22.78 8.46 -8.46
N LEU A 44 22.29 7.45 -7.74
CA LEU A 44 22.97 6.17 -7.50
C LEU A 44 22.65 5.13 -8.56
N ASN A 45 21.73 5.40 -9.49
CA ASN A 45 21.24 4.49 -10.52
C ASN A 45 20.64 3.18 -9.96
N ILE A 46 19.92 3.26 -8.83
CA ILE A 46 19.22 2.13 -8.19
C ILE A 46 17.82 2.04 -8.78
N GLN A 47 17.66 1.29 -9.86
CA GLN A 47 16.45 1.30 -10.70
C GLN A 47 15.21 0.73 -10.00
N GLU A 48 15.36 -0.35 -9.24
CA GLU A 48 14.26 -1.02 -8.54
C GLU A 48 13.61 -0.07 -7.53
N PHE A 49 14.42 0.64 -6.76
CA PHE A 49 13.91 1.62 -5.81
C PHE A 49 13.28 2.82 -6.51
N GLN A 50 13.89 3.29 -7.60
CA GLN A 50 13.32 4.35 -8.43
C GLN A 50 11.92 3.98 -8.92
N GLN A 51 11.72 2.78 -9.48
CA GLN A 51 10.44 2.30 -9.98
C GLN A 51 9.38 2.22 -8.87
N TRP A 52 9.76 1.77 -7.67
CA TRP A 52 8.87 1.75 -6.54
C TRP A 52 8.45 3.17 -6.14
N VAL A 53 9.40 4.10 -5.98
CA VAL A 53 9.11 5.50 -5.64
C VAL A 53 8.20 6.13 -6.71
N GLU A 54 8.44 5.88 -7.98
CA GLU A 54 7.60 6.40 -9.08
C GLU A 54 6.17 5.87 -9.00
N LYS A 55 5.96 4.62 -8.64
CA LYS A 55 4.62 4.06 -8.40
C LYS A 55 3.93 4.70 -7.19
N GLU A 56 4.68 4.93 -6.10
CA GLU A 56 4.14 5.64 -4.93
C GLU A 56 3.72 7.08 -5.27
N LEU A 57 4.50 7.78 -6.07
CA LEU A 57 4.24 9.16 -6.48
C LEU A 57 3.09 9.30 -7.49
N ASN A 58 2.95 8.35 -8.42
CA ASN A 58 2.02 8.44 -9.54
C ASN A 58 0.77 7.55 -9.40
N GLY A 59 0.76 6.67 -8.39
CA GLY A 59 -0.24 5.63 -8.24
C GLY A 59 0.12 4.33 -8.96
N TYR A 60 -0.60 3.28 -8.63
CA TYR A 60 -0.39 1.93 -9.16
C TYR A 60 -1.38 1.65 -10.30
N PRO A 61 -0.91 1.17 -11.46
CA PRO A 61 -1.80 0.91 -12.61
C PRO A 61 -2.72 -0.29 -12.38
N GLU A 62 -2.24 -1.28 -11.60
CA GLU A 62 -2.94 -2.55 -11.37
C GLU A 62 -2.69 -3.07 -9.95
N ILE A 63 -3.64 -3.89 -9.47
CA ILE A 63 -3.57 -4.52 -8.15
C ILE A 63 -2.39 -5.48 -8.03
N SER A 64 -2.00 -6.15 -9.13
CA SER A 64 -0.87 -7.10 -9.18
C SER A 64 0.48 -6.51 -8.76
N TYR A 65 0.64 -5.20 -8.89
CA TYR A 65 1.85 -4.48 -8.48
C TYR A 65 1.76 -3.86 -7.10
N LEU A 66 0.61 -4.05 -6.41
CA LEU A 66 0.32 -3.33 -5.18
C LEU A 66 1.00 -3.99 -3.97
N PRO A 67 1.82 -3.25 -3.20
CA PRO A 67 2.37 -3.75 -1.95
C PRO A 67 1.29 -4.09 -0.92
N GLN A 68 1.58 -5.01 0.00
CA GLN A 68 0.60 -5.45 1.01
C GLN A 68 0.10 -4.31 1.89
N TYR A 69 0.94 -3.34 2.23
CA TYR A 69 0.54 -2.17 3.04
C TYR A 69 -0.45 -1.24 2.33
N ARG A 70 -0.65 -1.40 1.01
CA ARG A 70 -1.62 -0.66 0.20
C ARG A 70 -3.03 -1.27 0.22
N PHE A 71 -3.25 -2.30 1.03
CA PHE A 71 -4.60 -2.84 1.24
C PHE A 71 -5.16 -2.34 2.56
N MET A 72 -6.35 -1.74 2.50
CA MET A 72 -7.13 -1.37 3.67
C MET A 72 -8.26 -2.36 3.87
N PHE A 73 -8.73 -2.50 5.12
CA PHE A 73 -9.78 -3.43 5.47
C PHE A 73 -10.99 -2.68 6.02
N GLY A 74 -12.17 -3.04 5.52
CA GLY A 74 -13.42 -2.43 5.91
C GLY A 74 -14.39 -3.44 6.49
N GLU A 75 -15.28 -2.95 7.32
CA GLU A 75 -16.39 -3.69 7.91
C GLU A 75 -17.68 -3.37 7.15
N LEU A 76 -18.39 -4.42 6.69
CA LEU A 76 -19.69 -4.24 6.06
C LEU A 76 -20.73 -3.88 7.12
N LYS A 77 -21.41 -2.75 6.94
CA LYS A 77 -22.50 -2.29 7.83
C LYS A 77 -23.78 -2.03 7.05
N ALA A 78 -24.91 -2.21 7.73
CA ALA A 78 -26.23 -1.86 7.22
C ALA A 78 -26.84 -0.77 8.10
N LEU A 79 -27.57 0.17 7.49
CA LEU A 79 -28.26 1.23 8.20
C LEU A 79 -29.62 0.71 8.74
N ASN A 80 -29.63 0.40 10.02
CA ASN A 80 -30.87 0.07 10.72
C ASN A 80 -31.59 1.38 11.15
N PRO A 81 -32.85 1.58 10.78
CA PRO A 81 -33.56 2.83 11.09
C PRO A 81 -33.63 3.19 12.59
N SER A 82 -33.60 2.17 13.46
CA SER A 82 -33.72 2.37 14.91
C SER A 82 -32.38 2.33 15.66
N ARG A 83 -31.33 1.73 15.08
CA ARG A 83 -30.05 1.49 15.75
C ARG A 83 -28.84 2.14 15.04
N GLY A 84 -29.06 2.79 13.89
CA GLY A 84 -27.98 3.32 13.07
C GLY A 84 -27.21 2.22 12.33
N TRP A 85 -25.94 2.44 12.09
CA TRP A 85 -25.06 1.51 11.38
C TRP A 85 -24.72 0.28 12.23
N ILE A 86 -25.15 -0.90 11.80
CA ILE A 86 -24.91 -2.18 12.48
C ILE A 86 -24.06 -3.10 11.57
N PRO A 87 -23.16 -3.93 12.15
CA PRO A 87 -22.40 -4.91 11.39
C PRO A 87 -23.30 -5.91 10.66
N VAL A 88 -22.91 -6.27 9.44
CA VAL A 88 -23.56 -7.34 8.65
C VAL A 88 -22.65 -8.55 8.64
N ILE A 89 -23.17 -9.67 9.17
CA ILE A 89 -22.45 -10.95 9.15
C ILE A 89 -22.69 -11.60 7.81
N VAL A 90 -21.62 -11.86 7.08
CA VAL A 90 -21.61 -12.58 5.81
C VAL A 90 -20.73 -13.81 5.92
N HIS A 91 -20.84 -14.73 4.97
CA HIS A 91 -19.95 -15.91 4.93
C HIS A 91 -18.47 -15.46 4.87
N PRO A 92 -17.54 -16.16 5.56
CA PRO A 92 -16.12 -15.75 5.66
C PRO A 92 -15.47 -15.44 4.31
N GLU A 93 -15.69 -16.24 3.28
CA GLU A 93 -15.15 -16.01 1.94
C GLU A 93 -15.65 -14.71 1.30
N ILE A 94 -16.95 -14.40 1.49
CA ILE A 94 -17.54 -13.15 1.03
C ILE A 94 -16.97 -12.00 1.84
N HIS A 95 -16.81 -12.18 3.15
CA HIS A 95 -16.22 -11.17 4.03
C HIS A 95 -14.79 -10.80 3.58
N GLU A 96 -13.94 -11.76 3.31
CA GLU A 96 -12.58 -11.52 2.84
C GLU A 96 -12.59 -10.74 1.50
N LEU A 97 -13.42 -11.16 0.56
CA LEU A 97 -13.55 -10.52 -0.75
C LEU A 97 -14.01 -9.06 -0.68
N ILE A 98 -14.97 -8.75 0.22
CA ILE A 98 -15.58 -7.42 0.30
C ILE A 98 -14.86 -6.48 1.27
N SER A 99 -14.16 -7.02 2.27
CA SER A 99 -13.46 -6.22 3.28
C SER A 99 -12.13 -5.65 2.77
N LYS A 100 -11.37 -6.42 1.98
CA LYS A 100 -10.05 -6.01 1.49
C LYS A 100 -10.18 -5.00 0.33
N ARG A 101 -9.61 -3.81 0.50
CA ARG A 101 -9.69 -2.70 -0.46
C ARG A 101 -8.31 -2.25 -0.91
N PRO A 102 -7.96 -2.37 -2.21
CA PRO A 102 -6.71 -1.87 -2.73
C PRO A 102 -6.72 -0.35 -2.83
N VAL A 103 -5.61 0.28 -2.46
CA VAL A 103 -5.39 1.72 -2.54
C VAL A 103 -4.39 2.00 -3.66
N LEU A 104 -4.90 2.26 -4.85
CA LEU A 104 -4.10 2.48 -6.07
C LEU A 104 -3.64 3.92 -6.22
N GLN A 105 -4.25 4.86 -5.50
CA GLN A 105 -4.05 6.29 -5.63
C GLN A 105 -2.62 6.72 -5.31
N PRO A 106 -2.14 7.83 -5.91
CA PRO A 106 -0.90 8.47 -5.53
C PRO A 106 -0.83 8.81 -4.04
N ILE A 107 0.38 8.79 -3.48
CA ILE A 107 0.57 9.09 -2.06
C ILE A 107 0.04 10.47 -1.66
N SER A 108 0.10 11.44 -2.57
CA SER A 108 -0.42 12.81 -2.34
C SER A 108 -1.92 12.84 -2.08
N GLU A 109 -2.69 11.97 -2.73
CA GLU A 109 -4.13 11.85 -2.49
C GLU A 109 -4.41 11.24 -1.11
N ILE A 110 -3.60 10.27 -0.68
CA ILE A 110 -3.72 9.66 0.65
C ILE A 110 -3.35 10.67 1.74
N GLU A 111 -2.29 11.47 1.55
CA GLU A 111 -1.95 12.57 2.47
C GLU A 111 -3.11 13.56 2.59
N THR A 112 -3.66 14.01 1.47
CA THR A 112 -4.81 14.92 1.44
C THR A 112 -6.02 14.32 2.13
N LEU A 113 -6.28 13.02 1.91
CA LEU A 113 -7.36 12.31 2.59
C LEU A 113 -7.16 12.31 4.10
N VAL A 114 -5.96 11.98 4.59
CA VAL A 114 -5.63 11.96 6.02
C VAL A 114 -5.71 13.37 6.63
N GLU A 115 -5.30 14.41 5.90
CA GLU A 115 -5.36 15.79 6.34
C GLU A 115 -6.78 16.33 6.46
N ASN A 116 -7.62 16.10 5.45
CA ASN A 116 -8.99 16.58 5.41
C ASN A 116 -9.90 15.93 6.48
N LEU A 117 -9.47 14.79 7.00
CA LEU A 117 -10.22 14.03 7.97
C LEU A 117 -9.91 14.40 9.44
N LYS A 118 -9.16 15.47 9.72
CA LYS A 118 -8.67 15.83 11.08
C LYS A 118 -9.78 16.04 12.12
N ASP A 119 -11.01 16.37 11.72
CA ASP A 119 -12.06 16.83 12.64
C ASP A 119 -13.22 15.88 12.85
N LYS A 120 -13.25 14.68 12.26
CA LYS A 120 -14.41 13.80 12.37
C LYS A 120 -14.03 12.34 12.52
N ASN A 121 -14.70 11.66 13.45
CA ASN A 121 -14.69 10.20 13.59
C ASN A 121 -15.46 9.49 12.46
N ASP A 122 -15.66 10.14 11.32
CA ASP A 122 -16.37 9.56 10.21
C ASP A 122 -15.48 8.52 9.50
N PRO A 123 -15.95 7.30 9.31
CA PRO A 123 -15.19 6.28 8.59
C PRO A 123 -15.02 6.67 7.12
N LEU A 124 -13.99 6.12 6.50
CA LEU A 124 -13.90 6.09 5.05
C LEU A 124 -14.98 5.14 4.54
N ILE A 125 -15.88 5.64 3.69
CA ILE A 125 -17.03 4.87 3.24
C ILE A 125 -16.86 4.53 1.76
N THR A 126 -17.08 3.27 1.42
CA THR A 126 -17.16 2.83 0.03
C THR A 126 -18.21 1.74 -0.13
N MET A 127 -18.94 1.75 -1.24
CA MET A 127 -19.84 0.69 -1.63
C MET A 127 -20.02 0.71 -3.14
N PRO A 128 -19.38 -0.20 -3.88
CA PRO A 128 -19.65 -0.37 -5.28
C PRO A 128 -21.14 -0.70 -5.52
N PRO A 129 -21.86 0.01 -6.40
CA PRO A 129 -23.30 -0.18 -6.58
C PRO A 129 -23.71 -1.62 -6.90
N ALA A 130 -22.91 -2.32 -7.71
CA ALA A 130 -23.15 -3.72 -8.05
C ALA A 130 -23.03 -4.65 -6.84
N LEU A 131 -22.06 -4.40 -5.96
CA LEU A 131 -21.89 -5.16 -4.72
C LEU A 131 -23.07 -4.92 -3.77
N GLY A 132 -23.48 -3.67 -3.62
CA GLY A 132 -24.63 -3.32 -2.79
C GLY A 132 -25.95 -3.96 -3.28
N LYS A 133 -26.14 -4.01 -4.61
CA LYS A 133 -27.29 -4.70 -5.23
C LYS A 133 -27.24 -6.21 -4.92
N PHE A 134 -26.10 -6.84 -5.19
CA PHE A 134 -25.91 -8.27 -4.94
C PHE A 134 -26.14 -8.66 -3.48
N LEU A 135 -25.53 -7.92 -2.52
CA LEU A 135 -25.70 -8.21 -1.10
C LEU A 135 -27.16 -8.09 -0.64
N ARG A 136 -27.93 -7.15 -1.20
CA ARG A 136 -29.38 -7.05 -0.93
C ARG A 136 -30.14 -8.27 -1.44
N GLU A 137 -29.82 -8.71 -2.65
CA GLU A 137 -30.46 -9.89 -3.27
C GLU A 137 -30.09 -11.18 -2.53
N TYR A 138 -28.84 -11.33 -2.13
CA TYR A 138 -28.34 -12.55 -1.45
C TYR A 138 -28.81 -12.64 0.01
N HIS A 139 -28.79 -11.53 0.75
CA HIS A 139 -29.16 -11.51 2.17
C HIS A 139 -30.62 -11.12 2.44
N GLY A 140 -31.37 -10.72 1.41
CA GLY A 140 -32.75 -10.22 1.58
C GLY A 140 -32.83 -8.93 2.42
N ILE A 141 -31.70 -8.26 2.68
CA ILE A 141 -31.63 -7.05 3.49
C ILE A 141 -32.04 -5.86 2.65
N ARG A 142 -33.10 -5.16 3.07
CA ARG A 142 -33.59 -3.95 2.38
C ARG A 142 -32.93 -2.67 2.85
N PHE A 143 -32.01 -2.74 3.80
CA PHE A 143 -31.30 -1.58 4.34
C PHE A 143 -30.16 -1.13 3.40
N GLU A 144 -29.84 0.14 3.49
CA GLU A 144 -28.62 0.67 2.90
C GLU A 144 -27.40 -0.02 3.52
N MET A 145 -26.43 -0.43 2.70
CA MET A 145 -25.20 -1.09 3.16
C MET A 145 -23.99 -0.28 2.70
N GLN A 146 -22.98 -0.21 3.55
CA GLN A 146 -21.74 0.49 3.31
C GLN A 146 -20.57 -0.30 3.91
N ILE A 147 -19.38 -0.15 3.34
CA ILE A 147 -18.14 -0.65 3.91
C ILE A 147 -17.46 0.53 4.60
N HIS A 148 -17.31 0.40 5.91
CA HIS A 148 -16.68 1.39 6.77
C HIS A 148 -15.24 0.96 7.03
N MET A 149 -14.27 1.81 6.68
CA MET A 149 -12.85 1.60 6.95
C MET A 149 -12.37 2.58 8.00
N ASP A 150 -11.48 2.13 8.88
CA ASP A 150 -10.84 3.01 9.86
C ASP A 150 -9.80 3.89 9.17
N ARG A 151 -9.78 5.16 9.53
CA ARG A 151 -8.83 6.17 9.01
C ARG A 151 -7.38 5.90 9.37
N SER A 152 -7.16 5.23 10.49
CA SER A 152 -5.83 4.84 10.93
C SER A 152 -5.11 4.00 9.88
N GLN A 153 -5.86 3.26 9.05
CA GLN A 153 -5.29 2.46 7.98
C GLN A 153 -4.70 3.32 6.86
N ALA A 154 -5.36 4.43 6.47
CA ALA A 154 -4.79 5.38 5.52
C ALA A 154 -3.49 6.00 6.06
N LYS A 155 -3.47 6.34 7.36
CA LYS A 155 -2.24 6.77 8.03
C LYS A 155 -1.20 5.66 8.05
N GLY A 156 -1.61 4.40 8.29
CA GLY A 156 -0.73 3.23 8.23
C GLY A 156 -0.04 3.06 6.88
N VAL A 157 -0.70 3.38 5.76
CA VAL A 157 -0.07 3.41 4.43
C VAL A 157 1.05 4.46 4.38
N LEU A 158 0.82 5.66 4.89
CA LEU A 158 1.84 6.72 4.93
C LEU A 158 3.05 6.31 5.78
N GLU A 159 2.82 5.75 6.95
CA GLU A 159 3.90 5.28 7.84
C GLU A 159 4.68 4.12 7.21
N ALA A 160 4.01 3.16 6.55
CA ALA A 160 4.68 2.08 5.85
C ALA A 160 5.63 2.59 4.75
N VAL A 161 5.20 3.61 4.00
CA VAL A 161 6.08 4.25 2.99
C VAL A 161 7.28 4.94 3.64
N ARG A 162 7.10 5.61 4.80
CA ARG A 162 8.22 6.18 5.57
C ARG A 162 9.22 5.11 5.99
N ASP A 163 8.71 3.99 6.51
CA ASP A 163 9.53 2.87 6.97
C ASP A 163 10.35 2.26 5.83
N VAL A 164 9.76 2.13 4.62
CA VAL A 164 10.51 1.68 3.43
C VAL A 164 11.67 2.62 3.12
N VAL A 165 11.42 3.93 3.10
CA VAL A 165 12.47 4.93 2.82
C VAL A 165 13.53 4.94 3.92
N LEU A 166 13.13 4.84 5.19
CA LEU A 166 14.04 4.78 6.32
C LEU A 166 14.96 3.55 6.22
N ASN A 167 14.38 2.36 6.08
CA ASN A 167 15.15 1.11 6.00
C ASN A 167 16.11 1.10 4.79
N TRP A 168 15.66 1.63 3.66
CA TRP A 168 16.53 1.76 2.49
C TRP A 168 17.69 2.74 2.73
N SER A 169 17.44 3.87 3.35
CA SER A 169 18.48 4.86 3.66
C SER A 169 19.48 4.36 4.71
N LEU A 170 19.02 3.58 5.70
CA LEU A 170 19.91 2.90 6.65
C LEU A 170 20.81 1.89 5.94
N LYS A 171 20.28 1.17 4.97
CA LYS A 171 21.08 0.23 4.17
C LYS A 171 22.14 0.92 3.32
N LEU A 172 21.82 2.09 2.76
CA LEU A 172 22.82 2.90 2.05
C LEU A 172 23.95 3.33 2.97
N GLU A 173 23.64 3.75 4.20
CA GLU A 173 24.65 4.12 5.21
C GLU A 173 25.52 2.93 5.60
N GLU A 174 24.93 1.76 5.86
CA GLU A 174 25.68 0.51 6.14
C GLU A 174 26.65 0.15 5.01
N ASP A 175 26.28 0.42 3.77
CA ASP A 175 27.12 0.18 2.60
C ASP A 175 28.15 1.31 2.36
N GLY A 176 28.19 2.33 3.24
CA GLY A 176 29.12 3.46 3.18
C GLY A 176 28.73 4.53 2.15
N ILE A 177 27.47 4.54 1.71
CA ILE A 177 26.94 5.50 0.75
C ILE A 177 26.21 6.60 1.52
N LEU A 178 26.81 7.78 1.62
CA LEU A 178 26.30 8.90 2.39
C LEU A 178 25.88 10.09 1.51
N GLY A 179 26.62 10.32 0.43
CA GLY A 179 26.53 11.51 -0.39
C GLY A 179 26.98 12.78 0.36
N GLU A 180 27.51 13.73 -0.35
CA GLU A 180 27.90 15.03 0.17
C GLU A 180 27.09 16.10 -0.56
N GLU A 181 26.37 16.92 0.18
CA GLU A 181 25.40 17.87 -0.36
C GLU A 181 24.35 17.15 -1.24
N MET A 182 24.32 17.47 -2.53
CA MET A 182 23.42 16.86 -3.53
C MET A 182 24.15 15.92 -4.49
N THR A 183 25.33 15.40 -4.11
CA THR A 183 26.18 14.58 -5.01
C THR A 183 26.62 13.30 -4.33
N PHE A 184 26.97 12.31 -5.16
CA PHE A 184 27.61 11.06 -4.76
C PHE A 184 28.93 10.93 -5.50
N SER A 185 29.97 10.49 -4.78
CA SER A 185 31.29 10.20 -5.36
C SER A 185 31.22 9.05 -6.36
N LEU A 186 32.26 8.91 -7.17
CA LEU A 186 32.37 7.79 -8.11
C LEU A 186 32.44 6.44 -7.37
N GLU A 187 33.11 6.41 -6.21
CA GLU A 187 33.24 5.23 -5.36
C GLU A 187 31.86 4.79 -4.81
N GLU A 188 31.07 5.72 -4.28
CA GLU A 188 29.71 5.44 -3.78
C GLU A 188 28.80 4.89 -4.89
N LYS A 189 28.89 5.44 -6.10
CA LYS A 189 28.15 4.93 -7.26
C LYS A 189 28.59 3.53 -7.67
N GLN A 190 29.90 3.23 -7.58
CA GLN A 190 30.41 1.89 -7.86
C GLN A 190 29.99 0.88 -6.79
N ILE A 191 29.92 1.29 -5.52
CA ILE A 191 29.38 0.46 -4.44
C ILE A 191 27.92 0.17 -4.70
N ALA A 192 27.13 1.20 -4.97
CA ALA A 192 25.69 1.06 -5.27
C ALA A 192 25.44 0.10 -6.45
N ALA A 193 26.24 0.20 -7.52
CA ALA A 193 26.10 -0.66 -8.70
C ALA A 193 26.44 -2.14 -8.46
N LYS A 194 27.20 -2.47 -7.40
CA LYS A 194 27.57 -3.84 -7.04
C LYS A 194 26.62 -4.51 -6.06
N LYS A 195 25.76 -3.73 -5.43
CA LYS A 195 24.82 -4.20 -4.40
C LYS A 195 23.47 -4.50 -5.00
N ASP A 196 22.84 -5.55 -4.51
CA ASP A 196 21.47 -5.88 -4.83
C ASP A 196 20.53 -5.26 -3.79
N TYR A 197 19.83 -4.21 -4.19
CA TYR A 197 18.80 -3.57 -3.37
C TYR A 197 17.39 -4.10 -3.71
N SER A 198 17.23 -4.92 -4.75
CA SER A 198 15.93 -5.42 -5.18
C SER A 198 15.33 -6.39 -4.16
N SER A 199 16.14 -7.31 -3.63
CA SER A 199 15.73 -8.25 -2.59
C SER A 199 15.31 -7.54 -1.30
N LEU A 200 16.03 -6.51 -0.88
CA LEU A 200 15.67 -5.69 0.27
C LEU A 200 14.32 -5.01 0.06
N ILE A 201 14.12 -4.39 -1.09
CA ILE A 201 12.87 -3.71 -1.43
C ILE A 201 11.72 -4.70 -1.44
N GLN A 202 11.88 -5.87 -2.05
CA GLN A 202 10.86 -6.92 -2.10
C GLN A 202 10.46 -7.41 -0.70
N ILE A 203 11.43 -7.60 0.20
CA ILE A 203 11.18 -7.99 1.59
C ILE A 203 10.41 -6.88 2.32
N ILE A 204 10.85 -5.62 2.20
CA ILE A 204 10.24 -4.49 2.92
C ILE A 204 8.81 -4.24 2.44
N ILE A 205 8.54 -4.32 1.13
CA ILE A 205 7.20 -4.11 0.57
C ILE A 205 6.28 -5.33 0.68
N GLY A 206 6.76 -6.46 1.25
CA GLY A 206 5.98 -7.67 1.45
C GLY A 206 5.64 -8.43 0.17
N GLN A 207 6.38 -8.23 -0.92
CA GLN A 207 6.30 -9.02 -2.14
C GLN A 207 7.15 -10.30 -2.02
N SER A 208 6.97 -11.06 -0.95
CA SER A 208 7.47 -12.44 -0.92
C SER A 208 6.64 -13.21 -1.94
N GLN A 209 7.26 -13.64 -3.02
CA GLN A 209 6.66 -14.64 -3.91
C GLN A 209 6.37 -15.86 -3.05
N VAL A 210 5.10 -16.15 -2.82
CA VAL A 210 4.69 -17.47 -2.38
C VAL A 210 5.00 -18.38 -3.57
N GLN A 211 6.16 -19.02 -3.52
CA GLN A 211 6.43 -20.16 -4.36
C GLN A 211 5.45 -21.23 -3.92
N ASP A 212 4.45 -21.50 -4.76
CA ASP A 212 3.59 -22.67 -4.64
C ASP A 212 4.47 -23.93 -4.66
N SER A 213 4.86 -24.39 -3.47
CA SER A 213 5.30 -25.76 -3.27
C SER A 213 4.05 -26.58 -3.01
N SER A 214 3.43 -27.05 -4.10
CA SER A 214 2.45 -28.12 -4.06
C SER A 214 3.07 -29.37 -3.47
N SER A 215 2.85 -29.63 -2.21
CA SER A 215 3.01 -30.94 -1.60
C SER A 215 1.62 -31.56 -1.45
N GLU A 216 1.35 -32.49 -2.36
CA GLU A 216 0.24 -33.43 -2.23
C GLU A 216 0.32 -34.17 -0.90
N SER A 217 -0.72 -34.08 -0.10
CA SER A 217 -1.03 -35.07 0.92
C SER A 217 -2.50 -35.43 0.81
N GLN A 218 -2.70 -36.64 0.26
CA GLN A 218 -3.98 -37.31 0.25
C GLN A 218 -4.46 -37.60 1.67
N SER A 219 -5.67 -37.21 1.99
CA SER A 219 -6.48 -37.91 2.99
C SER A 219 -7.94 -37.91 2.54
N SER A 220 -8.40 -39.11 2.26
CA SER A 220 -9.77 -39.46 1.98
C SER A 220 -10.63 -39.41 3.24
N SER A 221 -11.77 -38.70 3.22
CA SER A 221 -13.03 -39.17 3.84
C SER A 221 -14.19 -38.19 3.61
N GLU A 222 -15.22 -38.72 3.00
CA GLU A 222 -16.67 -38.50 3.13
C GLU A 222 -17.21 -37.08 3.36
N SER A 223 -17.93 -36.53 2.32
CA SER A 223 -19.32 -36.07 2.53
C SER A 223 -20.01 -35.64 1.23
N TYR A 224 -21.07 -36.29 0.91
CA TYR A 224 -21.92 -36.13 -0.28
C TYR A 224 -23.05 -35.11 -0.07
N SER A 225 -22.83 -33.94 0.47
CA SER A 225 -23.89 -32.92 0.57
C SER A 225 -23.46 -31.45 0.52
N ASN A 226 -22.17 -31.18 0.49
CA ASN A 226 -21.65 -29.78 0.46
C ASN A 226 -21.27 -29.30 -0.95
N ASP A 227 -21.07 -30.18 -1.91
CA ASP A 227 -20.50 -29.85 -3.23
C ASP A 227 -21.30 -28.84 -4.07
N LEU A 228 -22.62 -28.80 -3.93
CA LEU A 228 -23.43 -27.84 -4.69
C LEU A 228 -23.45 -26.43 -4.12
N ARG A 229 -23.21 -26.28 -2.82
CA ARG A 229 -23.08 -24.96 -2.18
C ARG A 229 -21.68 -24.39 -2.42
N GLU A 230 -20.63 -25.18 -2.27
CA GLU A 230 -19.25 -24.79 -2.50
C GLU A 230 -18.98 -24.46 -3.98
N ALA A 231 -19.48 -25.24 -4.91
CA ALA A 231 -19.37 -24.94 -6.34
C ALA A 231 -20.10 -23.65 -6.75
N ASN A 232 -21.23 -23.32 -6.11
CA ASN A 232 -21.91 -22.05 -6.33
C ASN A 232 -21.15 -20.86 -5.73
N VAL A 233 -20.52 -21.04 -4.57
CA VAL A 233 -19.73 -19.98 -3.92
C VAL A 233 -18.43 -19.73 -4.69
N ALA A 234 -17.72 -20.78 -5.14
CA ALA A 234 -16.49 -20.65 -5.93
C ALA A 234 -16.75 -20.04 -7.32
N ASN A 235 -17.80 -20.48 -8.04
CA ASN A 235 -18.22 -19.85 -9.29
C ASN A 235 -18.66 -18.40 -9.10
N PHE A 236 -19.26 -18.11 -7.96
CA PHE A 236 -19.64 -16.76 -7.60
C PHE A 236 -18.41 -15.89 -7.25
N ALA A 237 -17.47 -16.38 -6.44
CA ALA A 237 -16.24 -15.67 -6.10
C ALA A 237 -15.45 -15.30 -7.38
N ASN A 238 -15.35 -16.21 -8.34
CA ASN A 238 -14.74 -15.95 -9.65
C ASN A 238 -15.53 -14.92 -10.49
N LYS A 239 -16.84 -14.98 -10.46
CA LYS A 239 -17.71 -14.03 -11.20
C LYS A 239 -17.71 -12.65 -10.58
N VAL A 240 -17.67 -12.55 -9.25
CA VAL A 240 -17.58 -11.28 -8.51
C VAL A 240 -16.17 -10.70 -8.60
N SER A 241 -15.13 -11.50 -8.53
CA SER A 241 -13.74 -11.07 -8.72
C SER A 241 -13.55 -10.49 -10.13
N GLY A 242 -14.02 -11.16 -11.17
CA GLY A 242 -13.98 -10.66 -12.55
C GLY A 242 -14.86 -9.41 -12.76
N ALA A 243 -16.05 -9.36 -12.16
CA ALA A 243 -16.94 -8.21 -12.23
C ALA A 243 -16.43 -7.02 -11.40
N LEU A 244 -15.82 -7.26 -10.24
CA LEU A 244 -15.20 -6.21 -9.43
C LEU A 244 -13.96 -5.64 -10.10
N LEU A 245 -13.10 -6.46 -10.70
CA LEU A 245 -11.96 -6.00 -11.49
C LEU A 245 -12.40 -5.15 -12.68
N SER A 246 -13.44 -5.59 -13.41
CA SER A 246 -14.03 -4.84 -14.52
C SER A 246 -14.70 -3.54 -14.08
N LEU A 247 -15.38 -3.53 -12.92
CA LEU A 247 -16.01 -2.35 -12.34
C LEU A 247 -14.98 -1.37 -11.77
N TRP A 248 -13.89 -1.86 -11.19
CA TRP A 248 -12.78 -1.02 -10.74
C TRP A 248 -12.11 -0.28 -11.90
N CYS A 249 -11.85 -0.95 -13.02
CA CYS A 249 -11.36 -0.30 -14.24
C CYS A 249 -12.34 0.77 -14.76
N LYS A 250 -13.65 0.52 -14.69
CA LYS A 250 -14.66 1.49 -15.14
C LYS A 250 -14.85 2.66 -14.18
N MET A 251 -14.74 2.45 -12.87
CA MET A 251 -14.79 3.52 -11.87
C MET A 251 -13.57 4.46 -11.95
N TYR A 252 -12.40 3.94 -12.29
CA TYR A 252 -11.21 4.75 -12.52
C TYR A 252 -11.42 5.75 -13.68
N LEU A 253 -12.16 5.36 -14.71
CA LEU A 253 -12.52 6.22 -15.85
C LEU A 253 -13.57 7.29 -15.52
N ILE A 254 -14.42 7.10 -14.50
CA ILE A 254 -15.49 8.05 -14.15
C ILE A 254 -14.99 9.16 -13.21
N ILE A 255 -13.95 8.89 -12.41
CA ILE A 255 -13.37 9.87 -11.46
C ILE A 255 -12.42 10.87 -12.19
N HIS A 256 -11.97 10.53 -13.40
CA HIS A 256 -11.03 11.34 -14.19
C HIS A 256 -11.65 12.03 -15.40
N LEU A 257 -12.97 12.16 -15.48
CA LEU A 257 -13.59 13.06 -16.46
C LEU A 257 -13.60 14.49 -15.88
N PRO A 258 -12.96 15.47 -16.54
CA PRO A 258 -13.04 16.86 -16.11
C PRO A 258 -14.48 17.35 -16.32
N LEU A 259 -15.01 18.05 -15.30
CA LEU A 259 -16.21 18.88 -15.40
C LEU A 259 -15.96 20.08 -16.30
#